data_056b8dd622202a646f0254328b429c4f
#
_entry.id   056b8dd622202a646f0254328b429c4f
#
_cell.length_a   1.000
_cell.length_b   1.000
_cell.length_c   1.000
_cell.angle_alpha   90.00
_cell.angle_beta   90.00
_cell.angle_gamma   90.00
#
_symmetry.space_group_name_H-M   'P 1'
#
loop_
_entity.id
_entity.type
_entity.pdbx_description
1 polymer ?
#
loop_
_entity_poly.entity_id
_entity_poly.type
_entity_poly.pdbx_seq_one_letter_code
_entity_poly.pdbx_strand_id
1 'polypeptide(L)'
;DNPNMNIHLYDPTPDTVKMWETNFAGKDKMTFHQVAYNKTPGTMKFYYDRADLTKCYSLLPLPQFGENPAYIEVETKNLKTMLENDMPQPDIIKADIEGVWYDFCREIIDQNVQFKAFLIEFEVKLVDNEKSLEQYEGLLKEFKDKGYDMYLNRPRNKCLSEAIILR
;
A
#
# COMPACT_ATOMS: atom_id res chain seq x y z
N ASP A 1 -20.71 -13.00 -0.53
CA ASP A 1 -19.91 -13.48 -1.67
C ASP A 1 -20.45 -12.82 -2.95
N ASN A 2 -19.60 -12.06 -3.64
CA ASN A 2 -19.95 -11.53 -4.95
C ASN A 2 -19.30 -12.43 -6.02
N PRO A 3 -20.07 -13.19 -6.81
CA PRO A 3 -19.52 -14.17 -7.75
C PRO A 3 -18.74 -13.53 -8.92
N ASN A 4 -18.81 -12.21 -9.08
CA ASN A 4 -18.15 -11.48 -10.17
C ASN A 4 -16.88 -10.74 -9.72
N MET A 5 -16.49 -10.83 -8.45
CA MET A 5 -15.33 -10.11 -7.93
C MET A 5 -14.05 -10.94 -8.14
N ASN A 6 -13.05 -10.37 -8.81
CA ASN A 6 -11.69 -10.89 -8.82
C ASN A 6 -10.87 -10.10 -7.80
N ILE A 7 -10.06 -10.78 -7.00
CA ILE A 7 -9.23 -10.18 -5.97
C ILE A 7 -7.76 -10.47 -6.27
N HIS A 8 -6.95 -9.44 -6.32
CA HIS A 8 -5.50 -9.54 -6.35
C HIS A 8 -4.95 -8.99 -5.03
N LEU A 9 -4.25 -9.83 -4.29
CA LEU A 9 -3.60 -9.48 -3.03
C LEU A 9 -2.09 -9.47 -3.22
N TYR A 10 -1.45 -8.39 -2.78
CA TYR A 10 0.01 -8.20 -2.85
C TYR A 10 0.57 -8.07 -1.45
N ASP A 11 1.39 -9.00 -1.02
CA ASP A 11 2.07 -8.95 0.27
C ASP A 11 3.28 -9.89 0.25
N PRO A 12 4.51 -9.41 0.50
CA PRO A 12 5.69 -10.24 0.48
C PRO A 12 5.97 -10.93 1.82
N THR A 13 5.20 -10.63 2.89
CA THR A 13 5.51 -11.12 4.24
C THR A 13 5.32 -12.63 4.35
N PRO A 14 6.27 -13.36 4.98
CA PRO A 14 6.19 -14.81 5.07
C PRO A 14 4.94 -15.33 5.79
N ASP A 15 4.47 -14.59 6.80
CA ASP A 15 3.28 -14.99 7.55
C ASP A 15 2.00 -14.84 6.72
N THR A 16 1.90 -13.78 5.90
CA THR A 16 0.78 -13.61 4.97
C THR A 16 0.79 -14.69 3.89
N VAL A 17 1.96 -15.06 3.36
CA VAL A 17 2.10 -16.18 2.42
C VAL A 17 1.55 -17.46 3.03
N LYS A 18 2.00 -17.79 4.24
CA LYS A 18 1.55 -19.01 4.95
C LYS A 18 0.04 -18.98 5.25
N MET A 19 -0.48 -17.82 5.66
CA MET A 19 -1.91 -17.63 5.90
C MET A 19 -2.70 -17.81 4.60
N TRP A 20 -2.21 -17.27 3.49
CA TRP A 20 -2.81 -17.44 2.18
C TRP A 20 -2.87 -18.91 1.77
N GLU A 21 -1.76 -19.61 1.82
CA GLU A 21 -1.65 -21.04 1.48
C GLU A 21 -2.63 -21.90 2.30
N THR A 22 -2.81 -21.56 3.58
CA THR A 22 -3.68 -22.30 4.49
C THR A 22 -5.17 -22.04 4.24
N ASN A 23 -5.57 -20.81 3.95
CA ASN A 23 -6.97 -20.39 4.00
C ASN A 23 -7.59 -20.08 2.63
N PHE A 24 -6.78 -19.74 1.63
CA PHE A 24 -7.25 -19.17 0.38
C PHE A 24 -6.70 -19.86 -0.88
N ALA A 25 -5.66 -20.68 -0.77
CA ALA A 25 -5.13 -21.41 -1.92
C ALA A 25 -6.21 -22.24 -2.62
N GLY A 26 -6.27 -22.12 -3.95
CA GLY A 26 -7.26 -22.82 -4.77
C GLY A 26 -8.67 -22.20 -4.78
N LYS A 27 -8.89 -21.06 -4.16
CA LYS A 27 -10.14 -20.31 -4.33
C LYS A 27 -10.16 -19.61 -5.67
N ASP A 28 -11.17 -19.88 -6.45
CA ASP A 28 -11.40 -19.22 -7.74
C ASP A 28 -11.49 -17.69 -7.55
N LYS A 29 -10.94 -16.96 -8.50
CA LYS A 29 -10.99 -15.48 -8.56
C LYS A 29 -10.22 -14.74 -7.45
N MET A 30 -9.36 -15.44 -6.74
CA MET A 30 -8.41 -14.82 -5.81
C MET A 30 -7.00 -15.19 -6.23
N THR A 31 -6.17 -14.18 -6.43
CA THR A 31 -4.77 -14.34 -6.81
C THR A 31 -3.88 -13.67 -5.79
N PHE A 32 -2.88 -14.39 -5.30
CA PHE A 32 -1.88 -13.85 -4.40
C PHE A 32 -0.56 -13.61 -5.13
N HIS A 33 -0.01 -12.44 -4.91
CA HIS A 33 1.28 -12.03 -5.46
C HIS A 33 2.25 -11.78 -4.30
N GLN A 34 3.25 -12.62 -4.16
CA GLN A 34 4.28 -12.48 -3.11
C GLN A 34 5.29 -11.39 -3.50
N VAL A 35 4.84 -10.16 -3.59
CA VAL A 35 5.66 -9.01 -3.96
C VAL A 35 5.24 -7.77 -3.17
N ALA A 36 6.17 -6.84 -2.94
CA ALA A 36 5.86 -5.52 -2.40
C ALA A 36 5.64 -4.50 -3.53
N TYR A 37 4.96 -3.40 -3.22
CA TYR A 37 4.97 -2.23 -4.09
C TYR A 37 6.26 -1.43 -3.89
N ASN A 38 6.91 -1.05 -4.97
CA ASN A 38 7.91 0.02 -4.99
C ASN A 38 7.94 0.69 -6.35
N LYS A 39 8.11 2.03 -6.39
CA LYS A 39 8.17 2.82 -7.64
C LYS A 39 9.21 2.29 -8.63
N THR A 40 10.34 1.81 -8.14
CA THR A 40 11.37 1.15 -8.95
C THR A 40 11.32 -0.35 -8.70
N PRO A 41 10.89 -1.17 -9.67
CA PRO A 41 10.87 -2.63 -9.54
C PRO A 41 12.26 -3.22 -9.30
N GLY A 42 12.32 -4.33 -8.60
CA GLY A 42 13.57 -5.06 -8.35
C GLY A 42 13.52 -5.86 -7.05
N THR A 43 14.70 -6.17 -6.50
CA THR A 43 14.82 -6.80 -5.19
C THR A 43 15.18 -5.74 -4.16
N MET A 44 14.41 -5.66 -3.07
CA MET A 44 14.56 -4.66 -2.02
C MET A 44 14.62 -5.30 -0.65
N LYS A 45 15.28 -4.61 0.29
CA LYS A 45 15.20 -4.95 1.71
C LYS A 45 13.82 -4.57 2.25
N PHE A 46 13.21 -5.49 2.98
CA PHE A 46 11.93 -5.31 3.65
C PHE A 46 12.17 -5.48 5.15
N TYR A 47 12.12 -4.37 5.87
CA TYR A 47 12.56 -4.24 7.26
C TYR A 47 11.45 -4.59 8.23
N TYR A 48 11.82 -5.11 9.41
CA TYR A 48 10.89 -5.44 10.48
C TYR A 48 11.57 -5.39 11.85
N ASP A 49 10.76 -5.34 12.91
CA ASP A 49 11.24 -5.43 14.29
C ASP A 49 11.44 -6.90 14.68
N ARG A 50 12.68 -7.28 15.02
CA ARG A 50 12.99 -8.64 15.51
C ARG A 50 12.29 -8.99 16.82
N ALA A 51 12.04 -8.00 17.67
CA ALA A 51 11.44 -8.21 18.97
C ALA A 51 9.93 -8.44 18.87
N ASP A 52 9.31 -8.03 17.77
CA ASP A 52 7.87 -8.16 17.58
C ASP A 52 7.52 -8.43 16.11
N LEU A 53 7.54 -9.70 15.76
CA LEU A 53 7.20 -10.16 14.40
C LEU A 53 5.72 -9.96 14.04
N THR A 54 4.88 -9.54 14.97
CA THR A 54 3.46 -9.22 14.71
C THR A 54 3.26 -7.80 14.25
N LYS A 55 4.31 -6.97 14.29
CA LYS A 55 4.29 -5.60 13.81
C LYS A 55 4.54 -5.51 12.30
N CYS A 56 4.30 -4.32 11.78
CA CYS A 56 4.42 -4.02 10.37
C CYS A 56 5.80 -4.35 9.77
N TYR A 57 5.79 -4.57 8.48
CA TYR A 57 7.00 -4.62 7.63
C TYR A 57 7.01 -3.38 6.73
N SER A 58 8.19 -2.88 6.38
CA SER A 58 8.31 -1.69 5.52
C SER A 58 9.53 -1.78 4.60
N LEU A 59 9.45 -1.17 3.43
CA LEU A 59 10.62 -0.93 2.58
C LEU A 59 11.57 0.12 3.16
N LEU A 60 11.14 0.88 4.17
CA LEU A 60 11.97 1.85 4.87
C LEU A 60 12.33 1.34 6.27
N PRO A 61 13.55 1.60 6.75
CA PRO A 61 13.93 1.29 8.13
C PRO A 61 13.27 2.30 9.08
N LEU A 62 12.00 2.05 9.43
CA LEU A 62 11.22 2.95 10.28
C LEU A 62 11.78 3.04 11.71
N PRO A 63 11.66 4.18 12.40
CA PRO A 63 12.20 4.38 13.75
C PRO A 63 11.72 3.34 14.77
N GLN A 64 10.49 2.83 14.62
CA GLN A 64 9.93 1.80 15.50
C GLN A 64 10.64 0.44 15.40
N PHE A 65 11.45 0.20 14.39
CA PHE A 65 12.23 -1.04 14.23
C PHE A 65 13.56 -1.02 14.99
N GLY A 66 13.88 0.10 15.66
CA GLY A 66 15.14 0.28 16.40
C GLY A 66 16.32 0.65 15.49
N GLU A 67 17.52 0.75 16.11
CA GLU A 67 18.73 1.20 15.43
C GLU A 67 19.27 0.20 14.38
N ASN A 68 19.01 -1.09 14.57
CA ASN A 68 19.48 -2.17 13.69
C ASN A 68 18.32 -3.09 13.31
N PRO A 69 17.38 -2.65 12.45
CA PRO A 69 16.24 -3.47 12.07
C PRO A 69 16.68 -4.73 11.32
N ALA A 70 15.94 -5.80 11.53
CA ALA A 70 16.07 -6.97 10.68
C ALA A 70 15.49 -6.68 9.30
N TYR A 71 15.85 -7.49 8.31
CA TYR A 71 15.24 -7.42 6.98
C TYR A 71 15.20 -8.79 6.32
N ILE A 72 14.31 -8.92 5.38
CA ILE A 72 14.30 -9.95 4.35
C ILE A 72 14.47 -9.28 2.98
N GLU A 73 14.88 -10.02 1.97
CA GLU A 73 14.86 -9.54 0.59
C GLU A 73 13.55 -9.97 -0.08
N VAL A 74 12.88 -9.02 -0.73
CA VAL A 74 11.61 -9.24 -1.40
C VAL A 74 11.65 -8.69 -2.82
N GLU A 75 10.90 -9.33 -3.73
CA GLU A 75 10.63 -8.78 -5.05
C GLU A 75 9.68 -7.58 -4.94
N THR A 76 9.88 -6.57 -5.77
CA THR A 76 9.00 -5.41 -5.86
C THR A 76 8.50 -5.19 -7.27
N LYS A 77 7.24 -4.72 -7.38
CA LYS A 77 6.62 -4.24 -8.61
C LYS A 77 6.16 -2.80 -8.44
N ASN A 78 6.19 -2.01 -9.49
CA ASN A 78 5.50 -0.72 -9.53
C ASN A 78 4.06 -0.88 -9.98
N LEU A 79 3.25 0.16 -9.78
CA LEU A 79 1.83 0.14 -10.13
C LEU A 79 1.61 -0.16 -11.62
N LYS A 80 2.41 0.42 -12.50
CA LYS A 80 2.33 0.17 -13.94
C LYS A 80 2.42 -1.32 -14.27
N THR A 81 3.42 -2.01 -13.70
CA THR A 81 3.62 -3.45 -13.92
C THR A 81 2.46 -4.28 -13.38
N MET A 82 1.91 -3.89 -12.20
CA MET A 82 0.74 -4.54 -11.62
C MET A 82 -0.50 -4.40 -12.52
N LEU A 83 -0.74 -3.18 -13.05
CA LEU A 83 -1.87 -2.91 -13.93
C LEU A 83 -1.75 -3.64 -15.27
N GLU A 84 -0.56 -3.64 -15.87
CA GLU A 84 -0.35 -4.26 -17.18
C GLU A 84 -0.45 -5.78 -17.15
N ASN A 85 -0.01 -6.43 -16.08
CA ASN A 85 0.15 -7.89 -16.05
C ASN A 85 -0.89 -8.61 -15.20
N ASP A 86 -1.36 -7.95 -14.12
CA ASP A 86 -2.14 -8.61 -13.09
C ASP A 86 -3.60 -8.14 -13.06
N MET A 87 -3.85 -6.81 -13.08
CA MET A 87 -5.18 -6.22 -12.87
C MET A 87 -5.40 -4.95 -13.70
N PRO A 88 -5.72 -5.05 -14.99
CA PRO A 88 -5.71 -3.91 -15.91
C PRO A 88 -6.66 -2.76 -15.56
N GLN A 89 -7.75 -3.03 -14.86
CA GLN A 89 -8.71 -2.01 -14.44
C GLN A 89 -9.34 -2.38 -13.09
N PRO A 90 -8.74 -1.97 -11.96
CA PRO A 90 -9.32 -2.24 -10.66
C PRO A 90 -10.55 -1.35 -10.40
N ASP A 91 -11.67 -1.94 -9.97
CA ASP A 91 -12.82 -1.16 -9.47
C ASP A 91 -12.51 -0.56 -8.10
N ILE A 92 -11.82 -1.31 -7.24
CA ILE A 92 -11.48 -0.93 -5.88
C ILE A 92 -9.99 -1.21 -5.66
N ILE A 93 -9.29 -0.21 -5.12
CA ILE A 93 -7.92 -0.34 -4.65
C ILE A 93 -7.91 -0.15 -3.13
N LYS A 94 -7.24 -1.03 -2.39
CA LYS A 94 -6.86 -0.79 -0.99
C LYS A 94 -5.35 -0.81 -0.91
N ALA A 95 -4.78 0.24 -0.31
CA ALA A 95 -3.36 0.35 -0.05
C ALA A 95 -3.11 0.65 1.43
N ASP A 96 -2.30 -0.20 2.04
CA ASP A 96 -1.76 -0.11 3.37
C ASP A 96 -0.29 -0.53 3.21
N ILE A 97 0.56 0.46 2.89
CA ILE A 97 1.92 0.25 2.37
C ILE A 97 2.90 1.18 3.07
N GLU A 98 3.40 0.69 4.18
CA GLU A 98 4.27 1.39 5.10
C GLU A 98 5.42 2.16 4.41
N GLY A 99 5.39 3.50 4.53
CA GLY A 99 6.45 4.40 4.10
C GLY A 99 6.51 4.74 2.61
N VAL A 100 5.73 4.09 1.73
CA VAL A 100 5.76 4.34 0.27
C VAL A 100 4.43 4.83 -0.30
N TRP A 101 3.50 5.19 0.54
CA TRP A 101 2.15 5.66 0.18
C TRP A 101 2.17 6.88 -0.77
N TYR A 102 3.14 7.79 -0.62
CA TYR A 102 3.24 8.99 -1.45
C TYR A 102 3.54 8.62 -2.91
N ASP A 103 4.54 7.78 -3.14
CA ASP A 103 4.91 7.35 -4.48
C ASP A 103 3.77 6.56 -5.14
N PHE A 104 3.05 5.74 -4.37
CA PHE A 104 1.89 5.01 -4.86
C PHE A 104 0.77 5.95 -5.31
N CYS A 105 0.41 6.95 -4.50
CA CYS A 105 -0.57 7.96 -4.87
C CYS A 105 -0.13 8.78 -6.08
N ARG A 106 1.15 9.12 -6.17
CA ARG A 106 1.69 9.79 -7.36
C ARG A 106 1.50 8.95 -8.61
N GLU A 107 1.82 7.65 -8.57
CA GLU A 107 1.60 6.77 -9.71
C GLU A 107 0.11 6.64 -10.09
N ILE A 108 -0.80 6.56 -9.12
CA ILE A 108 -2.25 6.58 -9.35
C ILE A 108 -2.66 7.84 -10.15
N ILE A 109 -2.16 9.00 -9.72
CA ILE A 109 -2.50 10.30 -10.32
C ILE A 109 -1.84 10.47 -11.70
N ASP A 110 -0.54 10.20 -11.79
CA ASP A 110 0.27 10.46 -12.98
C ASP A 110 -0.10 9.52 -14.13
N GLN A 111 -0.46 8.28 -13.83
CA GLN A 111 -0.94 7.30 -14.80
C GLN A 111 -2.44 7.40 -15.07
N ASN A 112 -3.14 8.32 -14.39
CA ASN A 112 -4.59 8.50 -14.50
C ASN A 112 -5.38 7.19 -14.29
N VAL A 113 -5.00 6.42 -13.27
CA VAL A 113 -5.61 5.13 -12.99
C VAL A 113 -7.10 5.31 -12.69
N GLN A 114 -7.93 4.53 -13.37
CA GLN A 114 -9.38 4.59 -13.18
C GLN A 114 -9.80 3.61 -12.10
N PHE A 115 -10.57 4.05 -11.14
CA PHE A 115 -11.15 3.23 -10.06
C PHE A 115 -12.50 3.85 -9.61
N LYS A 116 -13.32 3.07 -8.93
CA LYS A 116 -14.54 3.56 -8.26
C LYS A 116 -14.27 3.97 -6.83
N ALA A 117 -13.40 3.23 -6.14
CA ALA A 117 -13.00 3.54 -4.77
C ALA A 117 -11.51 3.24 -4.55
N PHE A 118 -10.83 4.13 -3.85
CA PHE A 118 -9.46 3.95 -3.39
C PHE A 118 -9.41 4.18 -1.87
N LEU A 119 -9.09 3.13 -1.13
CA LEU A 119 -8.91 3.13 0.31
C LEU A 119 -7.42 3.15 0.60
N ILE A 120 -6.96 4.16 1.33
CA ILE A 120 -5.54 4.29 1.63
C ILE A 120 -5.30 4.70 3.08
N GLU A 121 -4.25 4.14 3.68
CA GLU A 121 -3.67 4.59 4.93
C GLU A 121 -2.45 5.47 4.65
N PHE A 122 -2.41 6.66 5.27
CA PHE A 122 -1.33 7.63 5.16
C PHE A 122 -0.57 7.71 6.48
N GLU A 123 0.70 7.42 6.46
CA GLU A 123 1.59 7.50 7.63
C GLU A 123 2.32 8.85 7.64
N VAL A 124 1.58 9.90 7.91
CA VAL A 124 2.03 11.29 7.72
C VAL A 124 3.21 11.69 8.63
N LYS A 125 3.55 10.91 9.65
CA LYS A 125 4.51 11.34 10.68
C LYS A 125 5.65 10.35 10.99
N LEU A 126 5.78 9.28 10.23
CA LEU A 126 6.73 8.23 10.60
C LEU A 126 8.18 8.52 10.17
N VAL A 127 8.42 9.31 9.13
CA VAL A 127 9.78 9.50 8.58
C VAL A 127 10.26 10.95 8.65
N ASP A 128 9.47 11.89 8.15
CA ASP A 128 9.78 13.33 8.13
C ASP A 128 8.46 14.11 8.26
N ASN A 129 8.24 14.67 9.44
CA ASN A 129 6.95 15.23 9.81
C ASN A 129 6.48 16.39 8.92
N GLU A 130 7.37 17.31 8.55
CA GLU A 130 7.00 18.50 7.77
C GLU A 130 6.79 18.12 6.30
N LYS A 131 7.74 17.43 5.70
CA LYS A 131 7.67 17.00 4.31
C LYS A 131 6.51 16.05 4.06
N SER A 132 6.27 15.09 4.96
CA SER A 132 5.16 14.14 4.83
C SER A 132 3.80 14.83 4.93
N LEU A 133 3.68 15.86 5.77
CA LEU A 133 2.45 16.64 5.89
C LEU A 133 2.18 17.45 4.61
N GLU A 134 3.20 18.13 4.09
CA GLU A 134 3.12 18.87 2.81
C GLU A 134 2.72 17.96 1.64
N GLN A 135 3.33 16.78 1.55
CA GLN A 135 3.01 15.77 0.56
C GLN A 135 1.56 15.29 0.67
N TYR A 136 1.11 15.00 1.89
CA TYR A 136 -0.25 14.57 2.18
C TYR A 136 -1.28 15.64 1.77
N GLU A 137 -1.10 16.89 2.21
CA GLU A 137 -2.01 18.00 1.90
C GLU A 137 -2.02 18.28 0.39
N GLY A 138 -0.86 18.24 -0.26
CA GLY A 138 -0.74 18.39 -1.70
C GLY A 138 -1.51 17.33 -2.49
N LEU A 139 -1.40 16.05 -2.08
CA LEU A 139 -2.15 14.95 -2.70
C LEU A 139 -3.65 15.09 -2.53
N LEU A 140 -4.12 15.41 -1.31
CA LEU A 140 -5.55 15.61 -1.06
C LEU A 140 -6.12 16.73 -1.93
N LYS A 141 -5.38 17.86 -2.05
CA LYS A 141 -5.77 18.95 -2.92
C LYS A 141 -5.85 18.50 -4.38
N GLU A 142 -4.86 17.76 -4.87
CA GLU A 142 -4.83 17.30 -6.26
C GLU A 142 -5.95 16.32 -6.59
N PHE A 143 -6.26 15.37 -5.71
CA PHE A 143 -7.43 14.50 -5.87
C PHE A 143 -8.72 15.31 -5.97
N LYS A 144 -8.89 16.31 -5.09
CA LYS A 144 -10.04 17.20 -5.12
C LYS A 144 -10.13 18.01 -6.41
N ASP A 145 -9.02 18.58 -6.88
CA ASP A 145 -8.95 19.36 -8.12
C ASP A 145 -9.26 18.49 -9.37
N LYS A 146 -9.02 17.18 -9.27
CA LYS A 146 -9.40 16.19 -10.29
C LYS A 146 -10.86 15.69 -10.17
N GLY A 147 -11.63 16.22 -9.21
CA GLY A 147 -13.05 15.93 -9.05
C GLY A 147 -13.35 14.67 -8.24
N TYR A 148 -12.42 14.18 -7.43
CA TYR A 148 -12.69 13.07 -6.52
C TYR A 148 -13.33 13.55 -5.21
N ASP A 149 -14.33 12.81 -4.74
CA ASP A 149 -14.87 12.95 -3.39
C ASP A 149 -13.97 12.22 -2.38
N MET A 150 -13.77 12.83 -1.21
CA MET A 150 -12.89 12.25 -0.19
C MET A 150 -13.53 12.23 1.18
N TYR A 151 -13.45 11.08 1.84
CA TYR A 151 -13.85 10.87 3.22
C TYR A 151 -12.61 10.54 4.03
N LEU A 152 -12.26 11.43 4.97
CA LEU A 152 -11.05 11.32 5.78
C LEU A 152 -11.40 10.86 7.19
N ASN A 153 -10.81 9.78 7.61
CA ASN A 153 -10.78 9.39 9.02
C ASN A 153 -9.43 9.82 9.62
N ARG A 154 -9.48 10.79 10.52
CA ARG A 154 -8.29 11.29 11.23
C ARG A 154 -8.30 10.77 12.66
N PRO A 155 -7.60 9.69 12.96
CA PRO A 155 -7.52 9.21 14.33
C PRO A 155 -6.87 10.24 15.24
N ARG A 156 -7.21 10.20 16.54
CA ARG A 156 -6.79 11.20 17.53
C ARG A 156 -5.28 11.33 17.73
N ASN A 157 -4.51 10.30 17.39
CA ASN A 157 -3.06 10.26 17.58
C ASN A 157 -2.24 10.89 16.44
N LYS A 158 -2.85 11.52 15.46
CA LYS A 158 -2.23 12.36 14.41
C LYS A 158 -1.11 11.72 13.55
N CYS A 159 -0.78 10.46 13.73
CA CYS A 159 0.31 9.79 13.00
C CYS A 159 -0.19 9.08 11.74
N LEU A 160 -1.42 8.62 11.78
CA LEU A 160 -2.07 7.90 10.70
C LEU A 160 -3.32 8.65 10.25
N SER A 161 -3.62 8.60 9.00
CA SER A 161 -4.88 9.09 8.42
C SER A 161 -5.33 8.09 7.37
N GLU A 162 -6.57 7.66 7.48
CA GLU A 162 -7.20 6.83 6.45
C GLU A 162 -8.08 7.70 5.56
N ALA A 163 -8.09 7.39 4.29
CA ALA A 163 -8.99 8.03 3.33
C ALA A 163 -9.74 7.02 2.48
N ILE A 164 -10.97 7.37 2.15
CA ILE A 164 -11.74 6.77 1.05
C ILE A 164 -11.88 7.84 -0.02
N ILE A 165 -11.34 7.59 -1.20
CA ILE A 165 -11.34 8.47 -2.36
C ILE A 165 -12.28 7.84 -3.39
N LEU A 166 -13.33 8.55 -3.78
CA LEU A 166 -14.37 8.09 -4.69
C LEU A 166 -14.39 8.92 -5.96
N ARG A 167 -14.74 8.29 -7.06
CA ARG A 167 -14.92 8.96 -8.35
C ARG A 167 -16.38 9.02 -8.75
#